data_c4437038f0f77f89498a0251bb82cfaa
#
_entry.id   c4437038f0f77f89498a0251bb82cfaa
#
_cell.length_a   1.000
_cell.length_b   1.000
_cell.length_c   1.000
_cell.angle_alpha   90.00
_cell.angle_beta   90.00
_cell.angle_gamma   90.00
#
_symmetry.space_group_name_H-M   'P 1'
#
loop_
_entity.id
_entity.type
_entity.pdbx_description
1 polymer ?
#
loop_
_entity_poly.entity_id
_entity_poly.type
_entity_poly.pdbx_seq_one_letter_code
_entity_poly.pdbx_strand_id
1 'polypeptide(L)'
;MNFILSIAAGLLSSYLFLVFFLLNKKPKILISHQISRIRFNGEQNYLLKFVNLTNSEIFDVHIELTFYKPVGTFNGSNLQGRDIKLKDNFIAYVPRERDTDQFSLHAVRIRTIEPLEETWLDESSFIRLTIIAKHALSGFNKVFVQDYPSKDRISSGKFLSGNSVELKV
;
A
#
# COMPACT_ATOMS: atom_id res chain seq x y z
N MET A 1 13.74 49.30 -14.22
CA MET A 1 13.51 48.56 -12.96
C MET A 1 12.27 47.68 -13.00
N ASN A 2 11.16 48.14 -13.59
CA ASN A 2 9.90 47.35 -13.65
C ASN A 2 9.96 46.08 -14.50
N PHE A 3 10.75 46.06 -15.59
CA PHE A 3 10.87 44.87 -16.46
C PHE A 3 11.51 43.66 -15.77
N ILE A 4 12.60 43.89 -15.03
CA ILE A 4 13.27 42.84 -14.28
C ILE A 4 12.37 42.27 -13.16
N LEU A 5 11.66 43.19 -12.49
CA LEU A 5 10.67 42.79 -11.46
C LEU A 5 9.54 41.92 -12.03
N SER A 6 9.04 42.25 -13.23
CA SER A 6 7.99 41.48 -13.89
C SER A 6 8.47 40.08 -14.28
N ILE A 7 9.70 39.94 -14.77
CA ILE A 7 10.29 38.66 -15.09
C ILE A 7 10.45 37.82 -13.81
N ALA A 8 11.00 38.41 -12.74
CA ALA A 8 11.19 37.71 -11.46
C ALA A 8 9.86 37.26 -10.86
N ALA A 9 8.83 38.10 -10.91
CA ALA A 9 7.49 37.74 -10.43
C ALA A 9 6.87 36.62 -11.26
N GLY A 10 7.04 36.64 -12.59
CA GLY A 10 6.57 35.55 -13.47
C GLY A 10 7.25 34.23 -13.21
N LEU A 11 8.56 34.23 -13.02
CA LEU A 11 9.31 32.98 -12.66
C LEU A 11 8.89 32.45 -11.31
N LEU A 12 8.75 33.30 -10.30
CA LEU A 12 8.31 32.89 -8.97
C LEU A 12 6.89 32.31 -9.01
N SER A 13 5.96 32.96 -9.71
CA SER A 13 4.59 32.47 -9.88
C SER A 13 4.55 31.09 -10.56
N SER A 14 5.32 30.93 -11.65
CA SER A 14 5.42 29.66 -12.37
C SER A 14 6.02 28.56 -11.50
N TYR A 15 7.04 28.86 -10.72
CA TYR A 15 7.64 27.92 -9.78
C TYR A 15 6.65 27.48 -8.69
N LEU A 16 5.97 28.44 -8.06
CA LEU A 16 4.96 28.15 -7.04
C LEU A 16 3.81 27.30 -7.60
N PHE A 17 3.32 27.63 -8.80
CA PHE A 17 2.32 26.83 -9.49
C PHE A 17 2.81 25.39 -9.74
N LEU A 18 4.02 25.23 -10.25
CA LEU A 18 4.60 23.91 -10.53
C LEU A 18 4.73 23.08 -9.24
N VAL A 19 5.26 23.67 -8.17
CA VAL A 19 5.40 22.99 -6.87
C VAL A 19 4.03 22.57 -6.33
N PHE A 20 3.05 23.47 -6.33
CA PHE A 20 1.68 23.17 -5.89
C PHE A 20 1.04 22.07 -6.73
N PHE A 21 1.17 22.15 -8.06
CA PHE A 21 0.66 21.15 -8.98
C PHE A 21 1.27 19.77 -8.71
N LEU A 22 2.60 19.68 -8.59
CA LEU A 22 3.29 18.42 -8.35
C LEU A 22 2.99 17.82 -6.97
N LEU A 23 2.88 18.64 -5.93
CA LEU A 23 2.53 18.18 -4.59
C LEU A 23 1.14 17.56 -4.53
N ASN A 24 0.19 18.10 -5.30
CA ASN A 24 -1.16 17.54 -5.40
C ASN A 24 -1.24 16.25 -6.25
N LYS A 25 -0.15 15.91 -6.95
CA LYS A 25 -0.07 14.72 -7.81
C LYS A 25 0.67 13.55 -7.16
N LYS A 26 0.69 13.48 -5.81
CA LYS A 26 1.27 12.32 -5.10
C LYS A 26 0.27 11.17 -5.09
N PRO A 27 0.76 9.90 -5.12
CA PRO A 27 -0.11 8.74 -4.96
C PRO A 27 -0.93 8.79 -3.67
N LYS A 28 -2.15 8.28 -3.73
CA LYS A 28 -3.06 8.09 -2.59
C LYS A 28 -3.53 6.64 -2.61
N ILE A 29 -3.18 5.88 -1.60
CA ILE A 29 -3.55 4.46 -1.48
C ILE A 29 -4.23 4.26 -0.13
N LEU A 30 -5.33 3.54 -0.14
CA LEU A 30 -6.00 3.05 1.06
C LEU A 30 -5.69 1.56 1.21
N ILE A 31 -5.19 1.15 2.37
CA ILE A 31 -4.84 -0.25 2.68
C ILE A 31 -5.82 -0.79 3.71
N SER A 32 -6.23 -2.04 3.57
CA SER A 32 -7.07 -2.72 4.56
C SER A 32 -6.33 -2.88 5.90
N HIS A 33 -7.05 -2.66 7.00
CA HIS A 33 -6.57 -2.92 8.36
C HIS A 33 -6.72 -4.38 8.80
N GLN A 34 -7.27 -5.23 7.93
CA GLN A 34 -7.47 -6.66 8.16
C GLN A 34 -6.84 -7.48 7.06
N ILE A 35 -6.46 -8.70 7.41
CA ILE A 35 -6.00 -9.75 6.50
C ILE A 35 -7.13 -10.75 6.35
N SER A 36 -7.57 -10.99 5.13
CA SER A 36 -8.60 -11.98 4.83
C SER A 36 -8.00 -13.38 4.76
N ARG A 37 -8.57 -14.32 5.50
CA ARG A 37 -8.26 -15.76 5.41
C ARG A 37 -9.35 -16.46 4.61
N ILE A 38 -8.96 -17.08 3.51
CA ILE A 38 -9.87 -17.85 2.65
C ILE A 38 -9.28 -19.20 2.29
N ARG A 39 -10.13 -20.18 1.98
CA ARG A 39 -9.70 -21.42 1.29
C ARG A 39 -9.92 -21.27 -0.20
N PHE A 40 -8.88 -21.55 -0.96
CA PHE A 40 -8.93 -21.55 -2.42
C PHE A 40 -8.22 -22.82 -2.93
N ASN A 41 -8.92 -23.64 -3.74
CA ASN A 41 -8.45 -24.93 -4.24
C ASN A 41 -7.96 -25.89 -3.12
N GLY A 42 -8.63 -25.87 -1.97
CA GLY A 42 -8.26 -26.72 -0.81
C GLY A 42 -7.15 -26.15 0.07
N GLU A 43 -6.40 -25.16 -0.40
CA GLU A 43 -5.30 -24.52 0.33
C GLU A 43 -5.77 -23.27 1.07
N GLN A 44 -5.16 -23.01 2.23
CA GLN A 44 -5.38 -21.79 2.97
C GLN A 44 -4.58 -20.66 2.34
N ASN A 45 -5.26 -19.54 2.09
CA ASN A 45 -4.68 -18.35 1.49
C ASN A 45 -5.00 -17.14 2.35
N TYR A 46 -4.06 -16.19 2.38
CA TYR A 46 -4.25 -14.90 3.02
C TYR A 46 -4.22 -13.81 1.96
N LEU A 47 -5.22 -12.94 2.03
CA LEU A 47 -5.37 -11.81 1.13
C LEU A 47 -5.25 -10.50 1.90
N LEU A 48 -4.50 -9.58 1.32
CA LEU A 48 -4.45 -8.18 1.72
C LEU A 48 -5.05 -7.36 0.59
N LYS A 49 -5.65 -6.22 0.90
CA LYS A 49 -6.26 -5.36 -0.11
C LYS A 49 -5.73 -3.94 -0.01
N PHE A 50 -5.47 -3.33 -1.16
CA PHE A 50 -5.31 -1.89 -1.26
C PHE A 50 -6.11 -1.33 -2.43
N VAL A 51 -6.41 -0.04 -2.35
CA VAL A 51 -7.21 0.70 -3.34
C VAL A 51 -6.45 1.93 -3.77
N ASN A 52 -6.34 2.14 -5.08
CA ASN A 52 -5.80 3.38 -5.63
C ASN A 52 -6.87 4.47 -5.57
N LEU A 53 -6.73 5.42 -4.64
CA LEU A 53 -7.57 6.61 -4.51
C LEU A 53 -6.98 7.84 -5.23
N THR A 54 -5.93 7.65 -6.02
CA THR A 54 -5.35 8.72 -6.82
C THR A 54 -6.28 9.02 -8.00
N ASN A 55 -6.46 10.30 -8.34
CA ASN A 55 -7.23 10.69 -9.52
C ASN A 55 -6.53 10.36 -10.85
N SER A 56 -5.47 9.57 -10.80
CA SER A 56 -4.70 9.07 -11.94
C SER A 56 -4.20 7.66 -11.68
N GLU A 57 -3.65 7.07 -12.69
CA GLU A 57 -2.98 5.78 -12.63
C GLU A 57 -1.73 5.87 -11.75
N ILE A 58 -1.37 4.74 -11.13
CA ILE A 58 -0.09 4.54 -10.45
C ILE A 58 0.67 3.41 -11.13
N PHE A 59 1.99 3.52 -11.14
CA PHE A 59 2.89 2.60 -11.82
C PHE A 59 3.96 2.08 -10.88
N ASP A 60 4.68 1.06 -11.31
CA ASP A 60 5.85 0.50 -10.61
C ASP A 60 5.53 0.24 -9.14
N VAL A 61 4.40 -0.43 -8.88
CA VAL A 61 3.95 -0.71 -7.51
C VAL A 61 4.73 -1.92 -6.99
N HIS A 62 5.65 -1.67 -6.06
CA HIS A 62 6.38 -2.69 -5.32
C HIS A 62 5.68 -2.96 -4.00
N ILE A 63 5.58 -4.23 -3.64
CA ILE A 63 4.84 -4.69 -2.48
C ILE A 63 5.73 -5.62 -1.67
N GLU A 64 5.87 -5.32 -0.40
CA GLU A 64 6.64 -6.12 0.55
C GLU A 64 5.76 -6.45 1.75
N LEU A 65 5.79 -7.70 2.18
CA LEU A 65 5.13 -8.15 3.40
C LEU A 65 6.20 -8.75 4.30
N THR A 66 6.41 -8.15 5.46
CA THR A 66 7.50 -8.53 6.37
C THR A 66 6.94 -8.83 7.75
N PHE A 67 7.33 -9.96 8.30
CA PHE A 67 7.07 -10.32 9.68
C PHE A 67 8.22 -9.78 10.54
N TYR A 68 7.91 -8.96 11.54
CA TYR A 68 8.85 -8.40 12.48
C TYR A 68 8.71 -9.03 13.86
N LYS A 69 9.84 -9.43 14.41
CA LYS A 69 9.95 -9.96 15.77
C LYS A 69 10.95 -9.15 16.58
N PRO A 70 10.61 -8.69 17.79
CA PRO A 70 11.59 -8.11 18.71
C PRO A 70 12.60 -9.18 19.14
N VAL A 71 13.88 -8.86 19.09
CA VAL A 71 14.97 -9.73 19.53
C VAL A 71 15.95 -8.95 20.41
N GLY A 72 16.44 -9.61 21.48
CA GLY A 72 17.45 -9.05 22.37
C GLY A 72 16.86 -8.28 23.55
N THR A 73 17.56 -8.41 24.67
CA THR A 73 17.22 -7.82 25.97
C THR A 73 18.29 -6.85 26.50
N PHE A 74 19.47 -6.81 25.88
CA PHE A 74 20.59 -5.97 26.29
C PHE A 74 20.69 -4.73 25.40
N ASN A 75 20.62 -3.55 26.00
CA ASN A 75 20.76 -2.23 25.34
C ASN A 75 19.69 -1.85 24.30
N GLY A 76 18.46 -2.32 24.48
CA GLY A 76 17.34 -2.03 23.59
C GLY A 76 16.88 -3.25 22.77
N SER A 77 15.61 -3.27 22.40
CA SER A 77 15.05 -4.30 21.52
C SER A 77 15.36 -3.96 20.06
N ASN A 78 16.00 -4.88 19.37
CA ASN A 78 16.14 -4.83 17.91
C ASN A 78 14.96 -5.53 17.26
N LEU A 79 14.58 -5.11 16.05
CA LEU A 79 13.58 -5.80 15.23
C LEU A 79 14.29 -6.69 14.21
N GLN A 80 13.99 -7.97 14.24
CA GLN A 80 14.38 -8.90 13.19
C GLN A 80 13.23 -9.03 12.19
N GLY A 81 13.48 -8.70 10.93
CA GLY A 81 12.53 -8.85 9.84
C GLY A 81 12.71 -10.19 9.12
N ARG A 82 11.60 -10.82 8.75
CA ARG A 82 11.55 -11.97 7.84
C ARG A 82 10.52 -11.68 6.76
N ASP A 83 10.94 -11.72 5.51
CA ASP A 83 10.04 -11.52 4.40
C ASP A 83 9.06 -12.69 4.27
N ILE A 84 7.80 -12.34 4.01
CA ILE A 84 6.71 -13.25 3.70
C ILE A 84 6.55 -13.26 2.18
N LYS A 85 6.64 -14.43 1.59
CA LYS A 85 6.56 -14.58 0.13
C LYS A 85 5.15 -14.27 -0.36
N LEU A 86 5.04 -13.26 -1.19
CA LEU A 86 3.83 -12.94 -1.92
C LEU A 86 3.77 -13.71 -3.25
N LYS A 87 2.57 -13.98 -3.75
CA LYS A 87 2.40 -14.54 -5.09
C LYS A 87 2.90 -13.56 -6.15
N ASP A 88 2.53 -12.29 -5.99
CA ASP A 88 2.94 -11.19 -6.84
C ASP A 88 3.38 -10.03 -5.94
N ASN A 89 4.62 -9.61 -6.06
CA ASN A 89 5.22 -8.53 -5.28
C ASN A 89 5.49 -7.27 -6.11
N PHE A 90 5.15 -7.32 -7.40
CA PHE A 90 5.26 -6.21 -8.33
C PHE A 90 4.05 -6.13 -9.23
N ILE A 91 3.52 -4.91 -9.40
CA ILE A 91 2.41 -4.61 -10.30
C ILE A 91 2.82 -3.42 -11.16
N ALA A 92 2.95 -3.63 -12.44
CA ALA A 92 3.41 -2.58 -13.35
C ALA A 92 2.44 -1.40 -13.45
N TYR A 93 1.13 -1.65 -13.30
CA TYR A 93 0.10 -0.65 -13.52
C TYR A 93 -1.15 -0.93 -12.67
N VAL A 94 -1.65 0.10 -11.97
CA VAL A 94 -2.95 0.08 -11.29
C VAL A 94 -3.75 1.29 -11.76
N PRO A 95 -4.91 1.09 -12.43
CA PRO A 95 -5.71 2.18 -12.96
C PRO A 95 -6.28 3.07 -11.85
N ARG A 96 -6.75 4.25 -12.23
CA ARG A 96 -7.63 5.05 -11.38
C ARG A 96 -9.03 4.41 -11.32
N GLU A 97 -9.78 4.77 -10.32
CA GLU A 97 -11.21 4.46 -10.26
C GLU A 97 -11.94 5.01 -11.48
N ARG A 98 -12.85 4.19 -12.04
CA ARG A 98 -13.76 4.55 -13.13
C ARG A 98 -15.13 3.96 -12.87
N ASP A 99 -16.17 4.74 -13.06
CA ASP A 99 -17.57 4.29 -12.86
C ASP A 99 -17.95 3.12 -13.80
N THR A 100 -17.25 3.00 -14.93
CA THR A 100 -17.46 1.94 -15.94
C THR A 100 -16.66 0.66 -15.64
N ASP A 101 -15.84 0.64 -14.58
CA ASP A 101 -15.01 -0.52 -14.24
C ASP A 101 -15.80 -1.57 -13.45
N GLN A 102 -16.37 -2.54 -14.17
CA GLN A 102 -17.12 -3.67 -13.59
C GLN A 102 -16.25 -4.58 -12.69
N PHE A 103 -14.94 -4.59 -12.87
CA PHE A 103 -14.00 -5.48 -12.16
C PHE A 103 -13.27 -4.81 -11.02
N SER A 104 -13.47 -3.51 -10.83
CA SER A 104 -12.76 -2.72 -9.79
C SER A 104 -11.25 -2.90 -9.84
N LEU A 105 -10.65 -2.75 -11.03
CA LEU A 105 -9.22 -2.98 -11.28
C LEU A 105 -8.30 -2.05 -10.47
N HIS A 106 -8.83 -0.91 -9.99
CA HIS A 106 -8.12 0.01 -9.09
C HIS A 106 -7.99 -0.54 -7.66
N ALA A 107 -8.71 -1.63 -7.33
CA ALA A 107 -8.70 -2.29 -6.03
C ALA A 107 -7.98 -3.64 -6.11
N VAL A 108 -6.73 -3.65 -5.69
CA VAL A 108 -5.82 -4.79 -5.81
C VAL A 108 -5.92 -5.70 -4.60
N ARG A 109 -5.92 -7.02 -4.84
CA ARG A 109 -5.80 -8.05 -3.82
C ARG A 109 -4.46 -8.76 -3.95
N ILE A 110 -3.66 -8.67 -2.90
CA ILE A 110 -2.34 -9.31 -2.77
C ILE A 110 -2.53 -10.64 -2.07
N ARG A 111 -1.85 -11.69 -2.51
CA ARG A 111 -2.01 -13.04 -1.97
C ARG A 111 -0.69 -13.63 -1.48
N THR A 112 -0.76 -14.27 -0.32
CA THR A 112 0.26 -15.20 0.17
C THR A 112 -0.38 -16.53 0.57
N ILE A 113 0.37 -17.61 0.42
CA ILE A 113 0.02 -18.97 0.89
C ILE A 113 0.83 -19.35 2.13
N GLU A 114 1.74 -18.49 2.59
CA GLU A 114 2.48 -18.78 3.82
C GLU A 114 1.53 -18.84 5.03
N PRO A 115 1.70 -19.79 5.94
CA PRO A 115 0.83 -19.99 7.08
C PRO A 115 1.07 -18.92 8.15
N LEU A 116 0.48 -17.73 7.96
CA LEU A 116 0.71 -16.56 8.82
C LEU A 116 0.40 -16.83 10.29
N GLU A 117 -0.67 -17.57 10.57
CA GLU A 117 -1.10 -17.87 11.95
C GLU A 117 -0.15 -18.82 12.67
N GLU A 118 0.50 -19.73 11.95
CA GLU A 118 1.49 -20.66 12.51
C GLU A 118 2.82 -19.97 12.78
N THR A 119 3.19 -19.04 11.92
CA THR A 119 4.43 -18.26 12.04
C THR A 119 4.34 -17.21 13.15
N TRP A 120 3.15 -16.68 13.39
CA TRP A 120 2.89 -15.60 14.33
C TRP A 120 2.66 -16.14 15.74
N LEU A 121 3.73 -16.57 16.41
CA LEU A 121 3.67 -17.21 17.73
C LEU A 121 3.80 -16.20 18.89
N ASP A 122 4.34 -15.02 18.66
CA ASP A 122 4.70 -14.04 19.67
C ASP A 122 3.77 -12.83 19.58
N GLU A 123 3.16 -12.45 20.70
CA GLU A 123 2.27 -11.29 20.81
C GLU A 123 2.97 -9.94 20.55
N SER A 124 4.28 -9.88 20.78
CA SER A 124 5.08 -8.69 20.51
C SER A 124 5.48 -8.54 19.03
N SER A 125 5.23 -9.57 18.23
CA SER A 125 5.51 -9.57 16.80
C SER A 125 4.39 -8.92 16.00
N PHE A 126 4.72 -8.39 14.83
CA PHE A 126 3.73 -7.80 13.93
C PHE A 126 4.07 -8.05 12.46
N ILE A 127 3.08 -7.94 11.61
CA ILE A 127 3.26 -8.00 10.16
C ILE A 127 3.15 -6.58 9.60
N ARG A 128 4.08 -6.20 8.73
CA ARG A 128 4.08 -4.93 8.00
C ARG A 128 3.89 -5.16 6.53
N LEU A 129 2.87 -4.52 5.96
CA LEU A 129 2.71 -4.37 4.52
C LEU A 129 3.29 -3.01 4.11
N THR A 130 4.26 -3.03 3.21
CA THR A 130 4.85 -1.84 2.60
C THR A 130 4.48 -1.81 1.12
N ILE A 131 3.94 -0.69 0.66
CA ILE A 131 3.61 -0.46 -0.75
C ILE A 131 4.34 0.79 -1.21
N ILE A 132 5.14 0.66 -2.25
CA ILE A 132 5.83 1.78 -2.92
C ILE A 132 5.16 1.96 -4.28
N ALA A 133 4.59 3.13 -4.52
CA ALA A 133 3.88 3.42 -5.75
C ALA A 133 4.35 4.74 -6.38
N LYS A 134 4.43 4.77 -7.71
CA LYS A 134 4.84 5.90 -8.51
C LYS A 134 3.65 6.56 -9.19
N HIS A 135 3.56 7.88 -9.11
CA HIS A 135 2.53 8.64 -9.80
C HIS A 135 2.87 8.83 -11.28
N ALA A 136 1.91 8.59 -12.17
CA ALA A 136 2.11 8.60 -13.63
C ALA A 136 2.71 9.91 -14.18
N LEU A 137 2.17 11.06 -13.76
CA LEU A 137 2.55 12.36 -14.35
C LEU A 137 3.74 13.01 -13.66
N SER A 138 3.82 12.91 -12.33
CA SER A 138 4.88 13.59 -11.57
C SER A 138 6.14 12.75 -11.42
N GLY A 139 6.05 11.43 -11.62
CA GLY A 139 7.13 10.51 -11.32
C GLY A 139 7.47 10.36 -9.83
N PHE A 140 6.73 11.03 -8.93
CA PHE A 140 6.97 10.92 -7.50
C PHE A 140 6.60 9.53 -6.98
N ASN A 141 7.51 8.96 -6.22
CA ASN A 141 7.25 7.77 -5.43
C ASN A 141 6.68 8.15 -4.06
N LYS A 142 5.81 7.31 -3.55
CA LYS A 142 5.34 7.40 -2.18
C LYS A 142 5.29 6.01 -1.55
N VAL A 143 5.75 5.94 -0.31
CA VAL A 143 5.70 4.73 0.51
C VAL A 143 4.46 4.78 1.39
N PHE A 144 3.72 3.68 1.41
CA PHE A 144 2.57 3.45 2.28
C PHE A 144 2.86 2.24 3.15
N VAL A 145 2.56 2.35 4.42
CA VAL A 145 2.82 1.30 5.40
C VAL A 145 1.54 1.00 6.17
N GLN A 146 1.25 -0.28 6.36
CA GLN A 146 0.19 -0.76 7.23
C GLN A 146 0.75 -1.84 8.14
N ASP A 147 0.67 -1.61 9.45
CA ASP A 147 1.05 -2.59 10.45
C ASP A 147 -0.18 -3.36 10.92
N TYR A 148 -0.02 -4.68 11.02
CA TYR A 148 -0.97 -5.60 11.62
C TYR A 148 -0.37 -6.07 12.94
N PRO A 149 -0.81 -5.53 14.09
CA PRO A 149 -0.11 -5.70 15.37
C PRO A 149 -0.38 -7.06 16.04
N SER A 150 -1.42 -7.79 15.63
CA SER A 150 -1.78 -9.07 16.25
C SER A 150 -2.51 -9.98 15.25
N LYS A 151 -2.61 -11.27 15.61
CA LYS A 151 -3.37 -12.28 14.85
C LYS A 151 -4.85 -11.93 14.68
N ASP A 152 -5.43 -11.11 15.57
CA ASP A 152 -6.82 -10.68 15.51
C ASP A 152 -7.14 -9.87 14.26
N ARG A 153 -6.08 -9.39 13.57
CA ARG A 153 -6.22 -8.74 12.26
C ARG A 153 -6.47 -9.75 11.12
N ILE A 154 -6.33 -11.04 11.39
CA ILE A 154 -6.66 -12.11 10.44
C ILE A 154 -8.11 -12.54 10.70
N SER A 155 -8.98 -12.33 9.74
CA SER A 155 -10.40 -12.68 9.82
C SER A 155 -10.83 -13.55 8.65
N SER A 156 -11.72 -14.49 8.91
CA SER A 156 -12.36 -15.26 7.82
C SER A 156 -13.35 -14.36 7.09
N GLY A 157 -13.30 -14.37 5.77
CA GLY A 157 -14.21 -13.56 4.96
C GLY A 157 -13.56 -13.10 3.66
N LYS A 158 -14.35 -12.49 2.79
CA LYS A 158 -13.88 -11.96 1.49
C LYS A 158 -13.97 -10.44 1.49
N PHE A 159 -12.96 -9.79 0.93
CA PHE A 159 -13.05 -8.35 0.69
C PHE A 159 -14.19 -8.02 -0.26
N LEU A 160 -14.96 -6.99 0.10
CA LEU A 160 -15.94 -6.39 -0.80
C LEU A 160 -15.26 -5.85 -2.06
N SER A 161 -16.00 -5.76 -3.16
CA SER A 161 -15.51 -5.13 -4.40
C SER A 161 -15.44 -3.61 -4.25
N GLY A 162 -14.75 -2.95 -5.18
CA GLY A 162 -14.62 -1.49 -5.21
C GLY A 162 -13.77 -0.93 -4.07
N ASN A 163 -14.09 0.26 -3.63
CA ASN A 163 -13.31 1.07 -2.68
C ASN A 163 -13.34 0.58 -1.23
N SER A 164 -14.30 -0.29 -0.88
CA SER A 164 -14.35 -0.83 0.48
C SER A 164 -13.14 -1.72 0.76
N VAL A 165 -12.49 -1.50 1.89
CA VAL A 165 -11.40 -2.34 2.40
C VAL A 165 -11.88 -3.26 3.53
N GLU A 166 -13.19 -3.37 3.71
CA GLU A 166 -13.84 -4.20 4.72
C GLU A 166 -14.01 -5.64 4.24
N LEU A 167 -14.09 -6.56 5.20
CA LEU A 167 -14.40 -7.97 4.98
C LEU A 167 -15.90 -8.21 5.13
N LYS A 168 -16.45 -8.98 4.22
CA LYS A 168 -17.75 -9.62 4.38
C LYS A 168 -17.50 -11.01 4.98
N VAL A 169 -17.92 -11.19 6.20
CA VAL A 169 -17.95 -12.47 6.91
C VAL A 169 -19.13 -13.32 6.42
#